data_a0c9dd5f9c1dfb1706f42125f081f767
#
_entry.id   a0c9dd5f9c1dfb1706f42125f081f767
#
_cell.length_a   1.000
_cell.length_b   1.000
_cell.length_c   1.000
_cell.angle_alpha   90.00
_cell.angle_beta   90.00
_cell.angle_gamma   90.00
#
_symmetry.space_group_name_H-M   'P 1'
#
loop_
_entity.id
_entity.type
_entity.pdbx_description
1 polymer ?
#
loop_
_entity_poly.entity_id
_entity_poly.type
_entity_poly.pdbx_seq_one_letter_code
_entity_poly.pdbx_strand_id
1 'polypeptide(L)'
;MGLREKGQNDLVVEQANPKYEETVEYNGHTYIYDKNKVAFAFIGVDSEKVGKNDGLIGTSGQADTDMVAVVDTATGKVSIITVPRDTMVDIDLYSTDGKFLRTENMQVCLSYAYGDGAESSCKNTTTALSRILANVPIEKYFVLDLKGIAPLNDAIGGVTVESLYDFPDQNIKKGDKVTIMGDFAETYVRKRDTNTINASLNRTARQSQYIKAYAEQLRKAVTSDFSTISNLYNTASKYSQTNISLSDVTYLASVVLQHGVTEVNQYTIDGEMKASSEVSEDVFAEYYADSDSVMEIVLNCFYQQ
;
A
#
# COMPACT_ATOMS: atom_id res chain seq x y z
N MET A 1 17.44 -11.63 23.56
CA MET A 1 16.53 -10.66 22.96
C MET A 1 15.29 -11.39 22.47
N GLY A 2 14.11 -11.08 23.00
CA GLY A 2 12.87 -11.74 22.60
C GLY A 2 12.41 -11.26 21.22
N LEU A 3 11.50 -12.01 20.56
CA LEU A 3 10.96 -11.62 19.23
C LEU A 3 10.36 -10.20 19.24
N ARG A 4 9.65 -9.83 20.31
CA ARG A 4 9.07 -8.50 20.45
C ARG A 4 10.14 -7.40 20.46
N GLU A 5 11.20 -7.55 21.26
CA GLU A 5 12.29 -6.57 21.34
C GLU A 5 13.04 -6.46 20.02
N LYS A 6 13.25 -7.60 19.35
CA LYS A 6 13.85 -7.61 18.03
C LYS A 6 12.97 -6.86 17.02
N GLY A 7 11.67 -7.13 16.97
CA GLY A 7 10.75 -6.43 16.06
C GLY A 7 10.69 -4.93 16.36
N GLN A 8 10.71 -4.52 17.63
CA GLN A 8 10.76 -3.10 17.98
C GLN A 8 12.01 -2.42 17.43
N ASN A 9 13.18 -3.05 17.56
CA ASN A 9 14.43 -2.49 17.05
C ASN A 9 14.48 -2.49 15.51
N ASP A 10 13.99 -3.55 14.86
CA ASP A 10 13.96 -3.67 13.41
C ASP A 10 13.01 -2.65 12.76
N LEU A 11 11.99 -2.18 13.48
CA LEU A 11 11.02 -1.19 13.01
C LEU A 11 11.35 0.25 13.39
N VAL A 12 12.31 0.47 14.29
CA VAL A 12 12.85 1.81 14.50
C VAL A 12 13.59 2.19 13.23
N VAL A 13 13.02 3.14 12.50
CA VAL A 13 13.62 3.68 11.28
C VAL A 13 14.96 4.32 11.65
N GLU A 14 16.05 3.59 11.45
CA GLU A 14 17.36 4.23 11.36
C GLU A 14 17.30 5.17 10.17
N GLN A 15 17.77 6.41 10.34
CA GLN A 15 17.70 7.49 9.35
C GLN A 15 18.55 7.17 8.11
N ALA A 16 18.18 6.13 7.39
CA ALA A 16 18.88 5.70 6.17
C ALA A 16 18.55 6.59 4.96
N ASN A 17 17.48 7.38 5.03
CA ASN A 17 17.11 8.28 3.94
C ASN A 17 17.32 9.76 4.35
N PRO A 18 18.42 10.40 3.90
CA PRO A 18 18.73 11.79 4.27
C PRO A 18 17.83 12.84 3.60
N LYS A 19 16.83 12.43 2.83
CA LYS A 19 15.99 13.35 2.07
C LYS A 19 14.74 13.82 2.81
N TYR A 20 14.30 13.13 3.87
CA TYR A 20 13.19 13.62 4.66
C TYR A 20 13.64 14.68 5.67
N GLU A 21 12.77 15.61 6.00
CA GLU A 21 13.04 16.65 6.96
C GLU A 21 12.53 16.24 8.34
N GLU A 22 13.41 16.26 9.35
CA GLU A 22 13.02 15.97 10.74
C GLU A 22 12.08 17.06 11.29
N THR A 23 12.21 18.31 10.79
CA THR A 23 11.38 19.44 11.18
C THR A 23 10.89 20.17 9.95
N VAL A 24 9.59 20.37 9.85
CA VAL A 24 8.92 21.03 8.74
C VAL A 24 8.15 22.25 9.25
N GLU A 25 8.36 23.40 8.62
CA GLU A 25 7.54 24.60 8.82
C GLU A 25 6.43 24.63 7.75
N TYR A 26 5.17 24.56 8.19
CA TYR A 26 4.04 24.60 7.26
C TYR A 26 2.88 25.42 7.85
N ASN A 27 2.37 26.39 7.07
CA ASN A 27 1.27 27.28 7.47
C ASN A 27 1.49 27.98 8.84
N GLY A 28 2.75 28.33 9.16
CA GLY A 28 3.12 29.02 10.40
C GLY A 28 3.21 28.11 11.63
N HIS A 29 3.18 26.79 11.45
CA HIS A 29 3.37 25.79 12.48
C HIS A 29 4.62 24.97 12.23
N THR A 30 5.27 24.55 13.32
CA THR A 30 6.42 23.66 13.29
C THR A 30 5.96 22.22 13.53
N TYR A 31 6.34 21.32 12.65
CA TYR A 31 6.05 19.90 12.72
C TYR A 31 7.34 19.10 12.90
N ILE A 32 7.36 18.13 13.79
CA ILE A 32 8.52 17.28 14.07
C ILE A 32 8.17 15.84 13.68
N TYR A 33 9.07 15.17 12.96
CA TYR A 33 8.90 13.77 12.56
C TYR A 33 8.74 12.86 13.79
N ASP A 34 7.66 12.09 13.83
CA ASP A 34 7.37 11.21 14.94
C ASP A 34 7.96 9.80 14.70
N LYS A 35 9.02 9.48 15.43
CA LYS A 35 9.72 8.19 15.34
C LYS A 35 8.90 6.98 15.79
N ASN A 36 7.73 7.18 16.41
CA ASN A 36 6.78 6.11 16.71
C ASN A 36 5.94 5.70 15.49
N LYS A 37 6.01 6.45 14.39
CA LYS A 37 5.31 6.12 13.15
C LYS A 37 6.12 5.11 12.34
N VAL A 38 5.53 3.97 12.05
CA VAL A 38 6.12 2.92 11.22
C VAL A 38 5.31 2.78 9.95
N ALA A 39 5.96 2.92 8.79
CA ALA A 39 5.31 2.86 7.50
C ALA A 39 5.56 1.52 6.80
N PHE A 40 4.49 1.01 6.17
CA PHE A 40 4.48 -0.22 5.39
C PHE A 40 3.87 0.05 4.03
N ALA A 41 4.59 -0.25 2.95
CA ALA A 41 4.01 -0.22 1.61
C ALA A 41 3.23 -1.52 1.36
N PHE A 42 1.96 -1.39 0.99
CA PHE A 42 1.14 -2.47 0.48
C PHE A 42 1.01 -2.33 -1.03
N ILE A 43 1.51 -3.33 -1.75
CA ILE A 43 1.62 -3.31 -3.20
C ILE A 43 0.86 -4.50 -3.76
N GLY A 44 -0.17 -4.25 -4.54
CA GLY A 44 -0.91 -5.27 -5.28
C GLY A 44 -0.40 -5.35 -6.70
N VAL A 45 0.17 -6.49 -7.11
CA VAL A 45 0.73 -6.68 -8.44
C VAL A 45 -0.15 -7.62 -9.26
N ASP A 46 -0.49 -7.19 -10.48
CA ASP A 46 -1.18 -8.05 -11.45
C ASP A 46 -0.18 -9.03 -12.09
N SER A 47 0.33 -9.93 -11.27
CA SER A 47 1.26 -10.99 -11.69
C SER A 47 0.90 -12.28 -10.97
N GLU A 48 0.98 -13.40 -11.68
CA GLU A 48 0.81 -14.73 -11.08
C GLU A 48 2.06 -15.25 -10.35
N LYS A 49 3.14 -14.47 -10.30
CA LYS A 49 4.46 -14.92 -9.83
C LYS A 49 5.23 -13.81 -9.12
N VAL A 50 4.65 -13.22 -8.09
CA VAL A 50 5.37 -12.28 -7.23
C VAL A 50 6.61 -12.94 -6.63
N GLY A 51 7.74 -12.22 -6.64
CA GLY A 51 9.01 -12.70 -6.08
C GLY A 51 9.82 -13.60 -6.98
N LYS A 52 9.44 -13.76 -8.24
CA LYS A 52 10.25 -14.50 -9.24
C LYS A 52 10.92 -13.53 -10.20
N ASN A 53 12.25 -13.55 -10.19
CA ASN A 53 13.05 -12.85 -11.18
C ASN A 53 12.96 -13.59 -12.52
N ASP A 54 12.34 -12.97 -13.51
CA ASP A 54 12.27 -13.50 -14.89
C ASP A 54 13.39 -12.94 -15.78
N GLY A 55 14.26 -12.09 -15.23
CA GLY A 55 15.41 -11.52 -15.90
C GLY A 55 15.11 -10.45 -16.94
N LEU A 56 13.85 -10.05 -17.08
CA LEU A 56 13.40 -9.04 -18.05
C LEU A 56 12.90 -7.80 -17.32
N ILE A 57 13.66 -6.71 -17.38
CA ILE A 57 13.25 -5.41 -16.84
C ILE A 57 12.09 -4.85 -17.68
N GLY A 58 11.10 -4.28 -17.01
CA GLY A 58 9.92 -3.71 -17.64
C GLY A 58 8.77 -4.69 -17.88
N THR A 59 8.91 -5.97 -17.49
CA THR A 59 7.92 -7.03 -17.74
C THR A 59 7.39 -7.69 -16.47
N SER A 60 7.89 -7.31 -15.29
CA SER A 60 7.60 -7.98 -14.01
C SER A 60 6.18 -7.74 -13.45
N GLY A 61 5.29 -7.17 -14.25
CA GLY A 61 3.95 -6.77 -13.84
C GLY A 61 3.91 -5.33 -13.33
N GLN A 62 2.70 -4.80 -13.23
CA GLN A 62 2.47 -3.44 -12.74
C GLN A 62 1.92 -3.47 -11.30
N ALA A 63 2.34 -2.52 -10.48
CA ALA A 63 1.73 -2.27 -9.18
C ALA A 63 0.38 -1.58 -9.39
N ASP A 64 -0.69 -2.38 -9.43
CA ASP A 64 -2.04 -1.88 -9.66
C ASP A 64 -2.71 -1.30 -8.43
N THR A 65 -2.12 -1.54 -7.27
CA THR A 65 -2.56 -1.02 -5.98
C THR A 65 -1.35 -0.62 -5.17
N ASP A 66 -1.28 0.66 -4.84
CA ASP A 66 -0.22 1.25 -4.05
C ASP A 66 -0.82 1.95 -2.83
N MET A 67 -0.54 1.43 -1.65
CA MET A 67 -1.00 1.99 -0.38
C MET A 67 0.14 2.04 0.62
N VAL A 68 0.11 3.03 1.49
CA VAL A 68 1.03 3.12 2.62
C VAL A 68 0.22 3.10 3.91
N ALA A 69 0.41 2.06 4.71
CA ALA A 69 -0.13 1.98 6.05
C ALA A 69 0.90 2.55 7.04
N VAL A 70 0.47 3.48 7.87
CA VAL A 70 1.30 4.08 8.92
C VAL A 70 0.70 3.70 10.27
N VAL A 71 1.47 3.00 11.09
CA VAL A 71 1.07 2.58 12.43
C VAL A 71 1.78 3.46 13.45
N ASP A 72 1.00 4.14 14.28
CA ASP A 72 1.50 4.81 15.47
C ASP A 72 1.66 3.78 16.60
N THR A 73 2.88 3.40 16.89
CA THR A 73 3.20 2.37 17.88
C THR A 73 3.01 2.84 19.32
N ALA A 74 2.90 4.14 19.55
CA ALA A 74 2.64 4.72 20.87
C ALA A 74 1.14 4.75 21.22
N THR A 75 0.26 4.83 20.20
CA THR A 75 -1.18 5.01 20.42
C THR A 75 -2.06 3.92 19.83
N GLY A 76 -1.53 3.09 18.90
CA GLY A 76 -2.30 2.10 18.14
C GLY A 76 -3.15 2.70 17.01
N LYS A 77 -2.98 3.97 16.68
CA LYS A 77 -3.63 4.61 15.54
C LYS A 77 -3.04 4.10 14.23
N VAL A 78 -3.90 3.83 13.25
CA VAL A 78 -3.50 3.40 11.90
C VAL A 78 -4.00 4.43 10.89
N SER A 79 -3.12 4.84 9.99
CA SER A 79 -3.45 5.67 8.84
C SER A 79 -3.16 4.89 7.57
N ILE A 80 -4.07 4.91 6.60
CA ILE A 80 -3.92 4.24 5.30
C ILE A 80 -3.95 5.32 4.24
N ILE A 81 -2.85 5.48 3.52
CA ILE A 81 -2.70 6.42 2.41
C ILE A 81 -2.79 5.64 1.11
N THR A 82 -3.78 5.95 0.29
CA THR A 82 -3.95 5.38 -1.03
C THR A 82 -3.33 6.29 -2.07
N VAL A 83 -2.45 5.73 -2.90
CA VAL A 83 -1.81 6.42 -4.01
C VAL A 83 -2.44 5.93 -5.31
N PRO A 84 -3.06 6.81 -6.12
CA PRO A 84 -3.58 6.42 -7.42
C PRO A 84 -2.46 5.86 -8.30
N ARG A 85 -2.70 4.72 -8.95
CA ARG A 85 -1.68 4.00 -9.73
C ARG A 85 -1.03 4.80 -10.86
N ASP A 86 -1.77 5.77 -11.39
CA ASP A 86 -1.33 6.62 -12.50
C ASP A 86 -0.60 7.88 -12.02
N THR A 87 -0.28 7.97 -10.70
CA THR A 87 0.45 9.10 -10.11
C THR A 87 1.84 9.23 -10.72
N MET A 88 2.12 10.39 -11.28
CA MET A 88 3.40 10.71 -11.90
C MET A 88 4.47 10.93 -10.83
N VAL A 89 5.59 10.25 -10.98
CA VAL A 89 6.73 10.29 -10.05
C VAL A 89 8.03 9.94 -10.76
N ASP A 90 9.13 10.43 -10.23
CA ASP A 90 10.46 10.06 -10.70
C ASP A 90 10.81 8.62 -10.29
N ILE A 91 11.08 7.77 -11.28
CA ILE A 91 11.44 6.36 -11.12
C ILE A 91 12.86 6.14 -11.63
N ASP A 92 13.68 5.48 -10.81
CA ASP A 92 15.04 5.12 -11.19
C ASP A 92 15.04 3.85 -12.03
N LEU A 93 15.68 3.92 -13.19
CA LEU A 93 15.81 2.81 -14.11
C LEU A 93 17.21 2.19 -14.02
N TYR A 94 17.24 0.86 -14.00
CA TYR A 94 18.45 0.08 -13.88
C TYR A 94 18.61 -0.87 -15.07
N SER A 95 19.85 -1.20 -15.41
CA SER A 95 20.16 -2.25 -16.38
C SER A 95 19.97 -3.64 -15.76
N THR A 96 19.94 -4.67 -16.60
CA THR A 96 19.82 -6.08 -16.18
C THR A 96 20.90 -6.55 -15.21
N ASP A 97 22.07 -5.89 -15.22
CA ASP A 97 23.18 -6.12 -14.29
C ASP A 97 23.13 -5.21 -13.04
N GLY A 98 22.00 -4.52 -12.81
CA GLY A 98 21.73 -3.71 -11.62
C GLY A 98 22.41 -2.34 -11.59
N LYS A 99 22.97 -1.87 -12.73
CA LYS A 99 23.54 -0.52 -12.79
C LYS A 99 22.48 0.53 -13.04
N PHE A 100 22.55 1.63 -12.30
CA PHE A 100 21.70 2.79 -12.53
C PHE A 100 21.93 3.33 -13.94
N LEU A 101 20.87 3.58 -14.68
CA LEU A 101 20.88 4.16 -16.02
C LEU A 101 20.46 5.61 -16.03
N ARG A 102 19.25 5.89 -15.54
CA ARG A 102 18.64 7.22 -15.50
C ARG A 102 17.41 7.23 -14.61
N THR A 103 16.91 8.42 -14.33
CA THR A 103 15.62 8.63 -13.69
C THR A 103 14.63 9.15 -14.73
N GLU A 104 13.44 8.62 -14.78
CA GLU A 104 12.34 9.07 -15.66
C GLU A 104 11.08 9.35 -14.86
N ASN A 105 10.33 10.38 -15.26
CA ASN A 105 9.02 10.70 -14.67
C ASN A 105 7.95 9.88 -15.37
N MET A 106 7.30 8.97 -14.62
CA MET A 106 6.29 8.08 -15.14
C MET A 106 5.30 7.66 -14.04
N GLN A 107 4.24 6.90 -14.40
CA GLN A 107 3.24 6.45 -13.45
C GLN A 107 3.87 5.52 -12.39
N VAL A 108 3.47 5.68 -11.12
CA VAL A 108 3.99 4.88 -9.99
C VAL A 108 3.81 3.38 -10.20
N CYS A 109 2.73 2.95 -10.86
CA CYS A 109 2.47 1.53 -11.15
C CYS A 109 3.58 0.86 -11.98
N LEU A 110 4.38 1.62 -12.72
CA LEU A 110 5.49 1.11 -13.52
C LEU A 110 6.74 0.87 -12.67
N SER A 111 6.84 1.43 -11.46
CA SER A 111 8.00 1.29 -10.60
C SER A 111 8.37 -0.16 -10.31
N TYR A 112 7.37 -1.02 -10.10
CA TYR A 112 7.58 -2.46 -9.88
C TYR A 112 8.08 -3.16 -11.14
N ALA A 113 7.52 -2.84 -12.31
CA ALA A 113 7.89 -3.44 -13.58
C ALA A 113 9.35 -3.18 -13.95
N TYR A 114 9.91 -2.02 -13.58
CA TYR A 114 11.30 -1.65 -13.85
C TYR A 114 12.32 -2.18 -12.83
N GLY A 115 11.92 -3.07 -11.95
CA GLY A 115 12.81 -3.89 -11.13
C GLY A 115 12.97 -5.30 -11.70
N ASP A 116 13.39 -6.22 -10.85
CA ASP A 116 13.68 -7.64 -11.19
C ASP A 116 12.49 -8.58 -10.94
N GLY A 117 11.33 -8.05 -10.57
CA GLY A 117 10.17 -8.84 -10.13
C GLY A 117 10.29 -9.39 -8.71
N ALA A 118 11.36 -9.03 -8.01
CA ALA A 118 11.69 -9.48 -6.67
C ALA A 118 12.06 -8.29 -5.76
N GLU A 119 13.18 -8.37 -5.03
CA GLU A 119 13.56 -7.34 -4.04
C GLU A 119 13.79 -5.97 -4.66
N SER A 120 14.43 -5.87 -5.83
CA SER A 120 14.70 -4.57 -6.46
C SER A 120 13.40 -3.91 -6.95
N SER A 121 12.42 -4.68 -7.42
CA SER A 121 11.08 -4.16 -7.74
C SER A 121 10.38 -3.57 -6.53
N CYS A 122 10.43 -4.27 -5.40
CA CYS A 122 9.86 -3.79 -4.15
C CYS A 122 10.53 -2.49 -3.68
N LYS A 123 11.86 -2.43 -3.70
CA LYS A 123 12.62 -1.24 -3.32
C LYS A 123 12.37 -0.06 -4.27
N ASN A 124 12.26 -0.32 -5.56
CA ASN A 124 11.95 0.71 -6.54
C ASN A 124 10.57 1.33 -6.28
N THR A 125 9.58 0.49 -5.97
CA THR A 125 8.23 0.96 -5.64
C THR A 125 8.19 1.71 -4.31
N THR A 126 8.85 1.22 -3.25
CA THR A 126 8.90 1.96 -1.97
C THR A 126 9.62 3.30 -2.11
N THR A 127 10.66 3.37 -2.95
CA THR A 127 11.35 4.64 -3.27
C THR A 127 10.42 5.60 -4.01
N ALA A 128 9.65 5.13 -4.97
CA ALA A 128 8.68 5.96 -5.69
C ALA A 128 7.57 6.47 -4.74
N LEU A 129 7.03 5.61 -3.88
CA LEU A 129 6.04 6.00 -2.86
C LEU A 129 6.61 7.02 -1.86
N SER A 130 7.86 6.83 -1.43
CA SER A 130 8.56 7.80 -0.57
C SER A 130 8.68 9.17 -1.25
N ARG A 131 9.05 9.22 -2.53
CA ARG A 131 9.14 10.45 -3.31
C ARG A 131 7.80 11.16 -3.42
N ILE A 132 6.72 10.43 -3.65
CA ILE A 132 5.36 11.00 -3.68
C ILE A 132 5.01 11.61 -2.31
N LEU A 133 5.40 10.95 -1.21
CA LEU A 133 5.08 11.35 0.16
C LEU A 133 6.22 12.19 0.80
N ALA A 134 6.73 13.20 0.09
CA ALA A 134 7.73 14.15 0.58
C ALA A 134 9.00 13.48 1.16
N ASN A 135 9.39 12.36 0.59
CA ASN A 135 10.57 11.57 0.94
C ASN A 135 10.57 11.00 2.38
N VAL A 136 9.39 10.83 2.99
CA VAL A 136 9.31 10.08 4.27
C VAL A 136 9.83 8.65 4.09
N PRO A 137 10.48 8.06 5.09
CA PRO A 137 11.03 6.72 4.97
C PRO A 137 9.92 5.66 4.88
N ILE A 138 10.01 4.81 3.85
CA ILE A 138 9.12 3.66 3.62
C ILE A 138 10.02 2.48 3.28
N GLU A 139 10.49 1.75 4.30
CA GLU A 139 11.46 0.66 4.11
C GLU A 139 10.82 -0.72 4.13
N LYS A 140 9.66 -0.84 4.77
CA LYS A 140 8.93 -2.10 4.89
C LYS A 140 7.89 -2.21 3.77
N TYR A 141 7.82 -3.40 3.18
CA TYR A 141 6.88 -3.66 2.11
C TYR A 141 6.21 -5.03 2.24
N PHE A 142 5.02 -5.10 1.71
CA PHE A 142 4.23 -6.31 1.53
C PHE A 142 3.64 -6.29 0.12
N VAL A 143 4.19 -7.12 -0.76
CA VAL A 143 3.72 -7.27 -2.14
C VAL A 143 2.84 -8.49 -2.22
N LEU A 144 1.60 -8.32 -2.60
CA LEU A 144 0.60 -9.38 -2.67
C LEU A 144 0.34 -9.79 -4.12
N ASP A 145 0.42 -11.10 -4.36
CA ASP A 145 -0.13 -11.75 -5.54
C ASP A 145 -1.66 -11.75 -5.46
N LEU A 146 -2.33 -11.56 -6.59
CA LEU A 146 -3.78 -11.58 -6.66
C LEU A 146 -4.41 -12.84 -6.07
N LYS A 147 -3.77 -14.01 -6.26
CA LYS A 147 -4.22 -15.28 -5.69
C LYS A 147 -4.23 -15.32 -4.16
N GLY A 148 -3.53 -14.39 -3.52
CA GLY A 148 -3.50 -14.26 -2.06
C GLY A 148 -4.70 -13.51 -1.49
N ILE A 149 -5.46 -12.77 -2.29
CA ILE A 149 -6.58 -11.95 -1.81
C ILE A 149 -7.65 -12.82 -1.15
N ALA A 150 -8.14 -13.84 -1.85
CA ALA A 150 -9.17 -14.72 -1.33
C ALA A 150 -8.74 -15.49 -0.05
N PRO A 151 -7.58 -16.16 0.00
CA PRO A 151 -7.13 -16.83 1.22
C PRO A 151 -6.94 -15.88 2.42
N LEU A 152 -6.44 -14.67 2.20
CA LEU A 152 -6.26 -13.68 3.28
C LEU A 152 -7.60 -13.12 3.75
N ASN A 153 -8.54 -12.87 2.83
CA ASN A 153 -9.89 -12.46 3.15
C ASN A 153 -10.60 -13.51 4.03
N ASP A 154 -10.53 -14.76 3.62
CA ASP A 154 -11.24 -15.85 4.30
C ASP A 154 -10.61 -16.20 5.66
N ALA A 155 -9.30 -15.98 5.81
CA ALA A 155 -8.57 -16.20 7.06
C ALA A 155 -9.05 -15.32 8.23
N ILE A 156 -9.71 -14.19 7.93
CA ILE A 156 -10.32 -13.30 8.95
C ILE A 156 -11.84 -13.42 9.01
N GLY A 157 -12.43 -14.38 8.30
CA GLY A 157 -13.89 -14.60 8.25
C GLY A 157 -14.63 -13.76 7.24
N GLY A 158 -13.92 -13.21 6.24
CA GLY A 158 -14.49 -12.38 5.18
C GLY A 158 -14.65 -10.92 5.56
N VAL A 159 -14.81 -10.07 4.56
CA VAL A 159 -14.94 -8.61 4.70
C VAL A 159 -16.35 -8.18 4.35
N THR A 160 -16.98 -7.41 5.22
CA THR A 160 -18.33 -6.87 4.98
C THR A 160 -18.25 -5.42 4.51
N VAL A 161 -18.85 -5.14 3.35
CA VAL A 161 -18.92 -3.80 2.74
C VAL A 161 -20.32 -3.48 2.25
N GLU A 162 -20.60 -2.20 2.04
CA GLU A 162 -21.71 -1.74 1.21
C GLU A 162 -21.21 -1.63 -0.24
N SER A 163 -21.77 -2.41 -1.15
CA SER A 163 -21.26 -2.51 -2.52
C SER A 163 -21.31 -1.18 -3.25
N LEU A 164 -20.15 -0.74 -3.78
CA LEU A 164 -20.06 0.47 -4.59
C LEU A 164 -20.50 0.27 -6.04
N TYR A 165 -20.73 -0.99 -6.45
CA TYR A 165 -21.06 -1.38 -7.82
C TYR A 165 -22.06 -2.53 -7.87
N ASP A 166 -22.67 -2.69 -9.04
CA ASP A 166 -23.47 -3.86 -9.37
C ASP A 166 -22.55 -5.04 -9.74
N PHE A 167 -22.83 -6.21 -9.19
CA PHE A 167 -22.21 -7.48 -9.55
C PHE A 167 -23.31 -8.48 -9.90
N PRO A 168 -23.82 -8.44 -11.17
CA PRO A 168 -24.97 -9.25 -11.59
C PRO A 168 -24.74 -10.76 -11.37
N ASP A 169 -23.52 -11.25 -11.64
CA ASP A 169 -23.15 -12.66 -11.50
C ASP A 169 -23.24 -13.15 -10.03
N GLN A 170 -23.19 -12.22 -9.08
CA GLN A 170 -23.33 -12.48 -7.64
C GLN A 170 -24.71 -12.04 -7.11
N ASN A 171 -25.59 -11.56 -7.98
CA ASN A 171 -26.89 -10.97 -7.61
C ASN A 171 -26.76 -9.85 -6.56
N ILE A 172 -25.72 -9.02 -6.68
CA ILE A 172 -25.44 -7.89 -5.80
C ILE A 172 -25.67 -6.59 -6.56
N LYS A 173 -26.36 -5.65 -5.93
CA LYS A 173 -26.57 -4.29 -6.42
C LYS A 173 -25.74 -3.30 -5.65
N LYS A 174 -25.43 -2.17 -6.27
CA LYS A 174 -24.84 -1.02 -5.59
C LYS A 174 -25.72 -0.63 -4.39
N GLY A 175 -25.10 -0.47 -3.21
CA GLY A 175 -25.75 -0.19 -1.95
C GLY A 175 -26.08 -1.43 -1.10
N ASP A 176 -26.00 -2.63 -1.65
CA ASP A 176 -26.23 -3.84 -0.88
C ASP A 176 -25.09 -4.07 0.11
N LYS A 177 -25.46 -4.43 1.35
CA LYS A 177 -24.50 -4.86 2.37
C LYS A 177 -24.18 -6.33 2.18
N VAL A 178 -22.92 -6.63 1.86
CA VAL A 178 -22.46 -7.98 1.53
C VAL A 178 -21.22 -8.37 2.32
N THR A 179 -21.13 -9.64 2.70
CA THR A 179 -19.89 -10.23 3.21
C THR A 179 -19.19 -10.93 2.06
N ILE A 180 -18.02 -10.40 1.71
CA ILE A 180 -17.19 -10.89 0.62
C ILE A 180 -16.41 -12.11 1.10
N MET A 181 -16.47 -13.23 0.33
CA MET A 181 -15.80 -14.49 0.62
C MET A 181 -15.24 -15.10 -0.67
N GLY A 182 -14.18 -15.89 -0.52
CA GLY A 182 -13.58 -16.67 -1.61
C GLY A 182 -13.13 -15.80 -2.77
N ASP A 183 -13.21 -16.33 -3.99
CA ASP A 183 -12.74 -15.68 -5.21
C ASP A 183 -13.48 -14.36 -5.53
N PHE A 184 -14.63 -14.13 -4.89
CA PHE A 184 -15.32 -12.85 -5.05
C PHE A 184 -14.53 -11.70 -4.44
N ALA A 185 -13.64 -11.94 -3.46
CA ALA A 185 -12.76 -10.91 -2.92
C ALA A 185 -11.83 -10.31 -3.99
N GLU A 186 -11.21 -11.16 -4.81
CA GLU A 186 -10.40 -10.72 -5.95
C GLU A 186 -11.26 -9.98 -6.97
N THR A 187 -12.40 -10.55 -7.35
CA THR A 187 -13.34 -9.92 -8.29
C THR A 187 -13.75 -8.53 -7.82
N TYR A 188 -14.07 -8.37 -6.53
CA TYR A 188 -14.51 -7.10 -5.96
C TYR A 188 -13.45 -6.01 -6.09
N VAL A 189 -12.20 -6.31 -5.76
CA VAL A 189 -11.12 -5.30 -5.79
C VAL A 189 -10.58 -5.02 -7.20
N ARG A 190 -10.75 -5.96 -8.15
CA ARG A 190 -10.23 -5.85 -9.53
C ARG A 190 -11.19 -5.24 -10.52
N LYS A 191 -12.51 -5.32 -10.30
CA LYS A 191 -13.51 -4.88 -11.29
C LYS A 191 -13.20 -3.47 -11.81
N ARG A 192 -13.18 -3.32 -13.14
CA ARG A 192 -13.06 -2.05 -13.85
C ARG A 192 -14.32 -1.77 -14.63
N ASP A 193 -14.79 -0.54 -14.61
CA ASP A 193 -15.68 -0.01 -15.62
C ASP A 193 -14.83 0.67 -16.69
N THR A 194 -14.57 -0.05 -17.79
CA THR A 194 -13.69 0.42 -18.87
C THR A 194 -14.31 1.52 -19.73
N ASN A 195 -15.56 1.91 -19.46
CA ASN A 195 -16.28 2.90 -20.26
C ASN A 195 -16.06 4.35 -19.78
N THR A 196 -15.27 4.58 -18.73
CA THR A 196 -15.04 5.91 -18.18
C THR A 196 -13.56 6.20 -18.01
N ILE A 197 -13.16 7.47 -18.21
CA ILE A 197 -11.79 7.95 -17.93
C ILE A 197 -11.43 7.78 -16.44
N ASN A 198 -12.44 7.76 -15.56
CA ASN A 198 -12.26 7.60 -14.11
C ASN A 198 -12.26 6.12 -13.65
N ALA A 199 -12.16 5.17 -14.57
CA ALA A 199 -12.19 3.74 -14.23
C ALA A 199 -11.12 3.35 -13.20
N SER A 200 -9.94 3.94 -13.30
CA SER A 200 -8.84 3.76 -12.34
C SER A 200 -9.19 4.32 -10.96
N LEU A 201 -9.67 5.56 -10.89
CA LEU A 201 -10.07 6.20 -9.62
C LEU A 201 -11.23 5.45 -8.95
N ASN A 202 -12.20 4.99 -9.73
CA ASN A 202 -13.32 4.19 -9.23
C ASN A 202 -12.84 2.85 -8.63
N ARG A 203 -11.84 2.22 -9.25
CA ARG A 203 -11.21 1.02 -8.71
C ARG A 203 -10.45 1.35 -7.42
N THR A 204 -9.66 2.43 -7.40
CA THR A 204 -8.94 2.90 -6.22
C THR A 204 -9.90 3.14 -5.04
N ALA A 205 -11.04 3.80 -5.26
CA ALA A 205 -12.05 4.02 -4.21
C ALA A 205 -12.59 2.71 -3.62
N ARG A 206 -12.84 1.71 -4.48
CA ARG A 206 -13.32 0.39 -4.04
C ARG A 206 -12.24 -0.39 -3.27
N GLN A 207 -10.99 -0.32 -3.73
CA GLN A 207 -9.85 -0.91 -3.01
C GLN A 207 -9.67 -0.27 -1.63
N SER A 208 -9.74 1.06 -1.54
CA SER A 208 -9.69 1.79 -0.28
C SER A 208 -10.80 1.36 0.69
N GLN A 209 -12.03 1.25 0.20
CA GLN A 209 -13.16 0.76 1.00
C GLN A 209 -12.89 -0.65 1.52
N TYR A 210 -12.44 -1.56 0.64
CA TYR A 210 -12.15 -2.94 1.01
C TYR A 210 -11.05 -3.03 2.07
N ILE A 211 -9.95 -2.32 1.90
CA ILE A 211 -8.82 -2.31 2.85
C ILE A 211 -9.24 -1.77 4.22
N LYS A 212 -10.05 -0.71 4.25
CA LYS A 212 -10.59 -0.20 5.52
C LYS A 212 -11.44 -1.26 6.23
N ALA A 213 -12.36 -1.88 5.51
CA ALA A 213 -13.21 -2.92 6.06
C ALA A 213 -12.41 -4.16 6.48
N TYR A 214 -11.35 -4.51 5.71
CA TYR A 214 -10.41 -5.57 6.06
C TYR A 214 -9.68 -5.26 7.39
N ALA A 215 -9.14 -4.05 7.54
CA ALA A 215 -8.46 -3.65 8.76
C ALA A 215 -9.38 -3.70 10.00
N GLU A 216 -10.63 -3.27 9.87
CA GLU A 216 -11.63 -3.36 10.94
C GLU A 216 -11.97 -4.82 11.30
N GLN A 217 -12.13 -5.67 10.29
CA GLN A 217 -12.41 -7.09 10.50
C GLN A 217 -11.20 -7.83 11.08
N LEU A 218 -9.99 -7.54 10.60
CA LEU A 218 -8.74 -8.05 11.15
C LEU A 218 -8.60 -7.72 12.63
N ARG A 219 -8.87 -6.47 13.00
CA ARG A 219 -8.88 -6.05 14.42
C ARG A 219 -9.81 -6.93 15.25
N LYS A 220 -11.04 -7.16 14.79
CA LYS A 220 -12.01 -8.01 15.50
C LYS A 220 -11.51 -9.44 15.63
N ALA A 221 -10.99 -10.01 14.53
CA ALA A 221 -10.49 -11.38 14.50
C ALA A 221 -9.31 -11.57 15.45
N VAL A 222 -8.32 -10.67 15.43
CA VAL A 222 -7.14 -10.71 16.32
C VAL A 222 -7.51 -10.51 17.79
N THR A 223 -8.45 -9.62 18.08
CA THR A 223 -8.92 -9.38 19.45
C THR A 223 -9.68 -10.59 20.00
N SER A 224 -10.40 -11.31 19.13
CA SER A 224 -11.13 -12.53 19.50
C SER A 224 -10.22 -13.74 19.65
N ASP A 225 -9.24 -13.90 18.74
CA ASP A 225 -8.28 -14.99 18.75
C ASP A 225 -6.93 -14.52 18.23
N PHE A 226 -5.96 -14.40 19.14
CA PHE A 226 -4.63 -13.92 18.82
C PHE A 226 -3.85 -14.86 17.88
N SER A 227 -4.22 -16.14 17.81
CA SER A 227 -3.62 -17.09 16.86
C SER A 227 -3.88 -16.73 15.40
N THR A 228 -4.88 -15.88 15.13
CA THR A 228 -5.18 -15.31 13.81
C THR A 228 -3.95 -14.67 13.17
N ILE A 229 -3.09 -14.03 13.96
CA ILE A 229 -1.85 -13.39 13.47
C ILE A 229 -0.91 -14.42 12.84
N SER A 230 -0.64 -15.52 13.54
CA SER A 230 0.23 -16.58 13.02
C SER A 230 -0.36 -17.25 11.79
N ASN A 231 -1.68 -17.44 11.78
CA ASN A 231 -2.39 -18.03 10.64
C ASN A 231 -2.32 -17.11 9.41
N LEU A 232 -2.53 -15.81 9.61
CA LEU A 232 -2.42 -14.80 8.55
C LEU A 232 -0.98 -14.70 8.02
N TYR A 233 0.02 -14.65 8.91
CA TYR A 233 1.42 -14.63 8.50
C TYR A 233 1.78 -15.84 7.64
N ASN A 234 1.39 -17.03 8.06
CA ASN A 234 1.63 -18.27 7.33
C ASN A 234 0.88 -18.32 5.99
N THR A 235 -0.32 -17.76 5.92
CA THR A 235 -1.10 -17.66 4.69
C THR A 235 -0.46 -16.62 3.75
N ALA A 236 -0.16 -15.44 4.27
CA ALA A 236 0.44 -14.35 3.52
C ALA A 236 1.77 -14.76 2.87
N SER A 237 2.64 -15.46 3.62
CA SER A 237 3.97 -15.88 3.11
C SER A 237 3.92 -16.77 1.87
N LYS A 238 2.79 -17.40 1.57
CA LYS A 238 2.62 -18.25 0.37
C LYS A 238 2.31 -17.45 -0.89
N TYR A 239 1.79 -16.23 -0.74
CA TYR A 239 1.24 -15.40 -1.82
C TYR A 239 1.85 -14.01 -1.86
N SER A 240 2.90 -13.77 -1.07
CA SER A 240 3.50 -12.45 -0.99
C SER A 240 5.02 -12.50 -1.05
N GLN A 241 5.58 -11.34 -1.40
CA GLN A 241 6.96 -11.02 -1.14
C GLN A 241 7.00 -9.89 -0.12
N THR A 242 7.77 -10.07 0.94
CA THR A 242 7.83 -9.10 2.03
C THR A 242 9.19 -9.13 2.73
N ASN A 243 9.60 -7.98 3.24
CA ASN A 243 10.69 -7.85 4.19
C ASN A 243 10.19 -7.65 5.65
N ILE A 244 8.88 -7.81 5.87
CA ILE A 244 8.28 -7.79 7.21
C ILE A 244 8.55 -9.15 7.85
N SER A 245 9.31 -9.16 8.94
CA SER A 245 9.68 -10.37 9.66
C SER A 245 8.61 -10.79 10.67
N LEU A 246 8.69 -12.03 11.14
CA LEU A 246 7.83 -12.50 12.24
C LEU A 246 8.04 -11.69 13.51
N SER A 247 9.25 -11.18 13.76
CA SER A 247 9.53 -10.29 14.90
C SER A 247 8.80 -8.96 14.76
N ASP A 248 8.76 -8.37 13.55
CA ASP A 248 8.01 -7.14 13.27
C ASP A 248 6.52 -7.34 13.54
N VAL A 249 5.96 -8.43 13.03
CA VAL A 249 4.54 -8.80 13.24
C VAL A 249 4.25 -9.03 14.74
N THR A 250 5.17 -9.69 15.47
CA THR A 250 5.02 -9.93 16.91
C THR A 250 5.02 -8.61 17.69
N TYR A 251 5.88 -7.68 17.32
CA TYR A 251 5.91 -6.35 17.94
C TYR A 251 4.61 -5.57 17.67
N LEU A 252 4.18 -5.48 16.41
CA LEU A 252 2.93 -4.79 16.05
C LEU A 252 1.71 -5.42 16.72
N ALA A 253 1.68 -6.75 16.82
CA ALA A 253 0.65 -7.45 17.56
C ALA A 253 0.63 -7.05 19.05
N SER A 254 1.82 -6.87 19.65
CA SER A 254 1.92 -6.39 21.05
C SER A 254 1.40 -4.95 21.22
N VAL A 255 1.60 -4.09 20.22
CA VAL A 255 1.04 -2.73 20.17
C VAL A 255 -0.49 -2.80 20.15
N VAL A 256 -1.05 -3.66 19.28
CA VAL A 256 -2.51 -3.87 19.20
C VAL A 256 -3.07 -4.42 20.51
N LEU A 257 -2.38 -5.32 21.18
CA LEU A 257 -2.80 -5.83 22.49
C LEU A 257 -2.75 -4.77 23.59
N GLN A 258 -1.76 -3.91 23.56
CA GLN A 258 -1.54 -2.89 24.58
C GLN A 258 -2.48 -1.70 24.44
N HIS A 259 -2.67 -1.22 23.22
CA HIS A 259 -3.39 0.02 22.91
C HIS A 259 -4.73 -0.23 22.21
N GLY A 260 -4.93 -1.41 21.64
CA GLY A 260 -5.96 -1.68 20.63
C GLY A 260 -5.60 -1.02 19.28
N VAL A 261 -6.47 -1.18 18.29
CA VAL A 261 -6.49 -0.29 17.12
C VAL A 261 -7.47 0.81 17.47
N THR A 262 -6.97 1.95 17.90
CA THR A 262 -7.80 3.04 18.45
C THR A 262 -8.58 3.75 17.34
N GLU A 263 -7.97 3.91 16.18
CA GLU A 263 -8.52 4.64 15.04
C GLU A 263 -7.93 4.10 13.73
N VAL A 264 -8.74 4.03 12.68
CA VAL A 264 -8.28 3.75 11.32
C VAL A 264 -8.70 4.90 10.42
N ASN A 265 -7.74 5.74 10.04
CA ASN A 265 -7.95 6.84 9.13
C ASN A 265 -7.57 6.45 7.71
N GLN A 266 -8.30 6.98 6.75
CA GLN A 266 -8.01 6.81 5.33
C GLN A 266 -7.79 8.16 4.66
N TYR A 267 -6.75 8.17 3.84
CA TYR A 267 -6.39 9.29 2.99
C TYR A 267 -6.24 8.80 1.56
N THR A 268 -6.70 9.59 0.61
CA THR A 268 -6.37 9.42 -0.81
C THR A 268 -5.72 10.70 -1.26
N ILE A 269 -4.60 10.60 -1.96
CA ILE A 269 -3.91 11.76 -2.49
C ILE A 269 -4.80 12.42 -3.53
N ASP A 270 -5.12 13.70 -3.31
CA ASP A 270 -5.84 14.52 -4.27
C ASP A 270 -4.92 14.98 -5.42
N GLY A 271 -5.51 15.26 -6.56
CA GLY A 271 -4.78 15.67 -7.75
C GLY A 271 -5.65 15.76 -8.99
N GLU A 272 -5.01 15.94 -10.12
CA GLU A 272 -5.66 16.10 -11.41
C GLU A 272 -5.29 14.94 -12.36
N MET A 273 -6.30 14.31 -12.96
CA MET A 273 -6.11 13.34 -14.02
C MET A 273 -6.00 14.04 -15.37
N LYS A 274 -4.92 13.78 -16.10
CA LYS A 274 -4.72 14.24 -17.48
C LYS A 274 -4.54 13.07 -18.41
N ALA A 275 -4.89 13.27 -19.66
CA ALA A 275 -4.50 12.35 -20.72
C ALA A 275 -3.08 12.71 -21.16
N SER A 276 -2.21 11.70 -21.32
CA SER A 276 -0.88 11.97 -21.88
C SER A 276 -1.06 12.63 -23.24
N SER A 277 -0.55 13.85 -23.38
CA SER A 277 -0.52 14.50 -24.67
C SER A 277 0.67 13.96 -25.44
N GLU A 278 0.44 13.47 -26.61
CA GLU A 278 1.29 13.89 -27.69
C GLU A 278 2.20 12.94 -28.39
N VAL A 279 2.42 11.78 -28.38
CA VAL A 279 3.35 11.25 -29.41
C VAL A 279 3.15 9.76 -29.74
N SER A 280 2.34 9.09 -28.99
CA SER A 280 1.97 7.71 -29.33
C SER A 280 0.47 7.61 -29.64
N GLU A 281 0.09 6.66 -30.48
CA GLU A 281 -1.31 6.32 -30.73
C GLU A 281 -2.03 5.85 -29.45
N ASP A 282 -1.27 5.58 -28.39
CA ASP A 282 -1.74 5.15 -27.08
C ASP A 282 -1.80 6.34 -26.12
N VAL A 283 -3.01 6.72 -25.71
CA VAL A 283 -3.26 7.76 -24.69
C VAL A 283 -3.25 7.08 -23.32
N PHE A 284 -2.30 7.46 -22.48
CA PHE A 284 -2.20 6.99 -21.09
C PHE A 284 -2.81 8.02 -20.12
N ALA A 285 -3.38 7.54 -19.03
CA ALA A 285 -3.80 8.39 -17.93
C ALA A 285 -2.58 8.80 -17.08
N GLU A 286 -2.46 10.09 -16.76
CA GLU A 286 -1.43 10.65 -15.90
C GLU A 286 -2.12 11.38 -14.74
N TYR A 287 -1.76 11.02 -13.50
CA TYR A 287 -2.31 11.66 -12.31
C TYR A 287 -1.25 12.54 -11.66
N TYR A 288 -1.53 13.82 -11.60
CA TYR A 288 -0.66 14.82 -10.99
C TYR A 288 -1.15 15.13 -9.58
N ALA A 289 -0.43 14.65 -8.58
CA ALA A 289 -0.76 14.84 -7.18
C ALA A 289 -0.67 16.32 -6.80
N ASP A 290 -1.63 16.80 -6.02
CA ASP A 290 -1.62 18.13 -5.45
C ASP A 290 -0.62 18.19 -4.27
N SER A 291 0.33 19.09 -4.34
CA SER A 291 1.44 19.18 -3.38
C SER A 291 0.98 19.57 -1.97
N ASP A 292 -0.05 20.41 -1.87
CA ASP A 292 -0.58 20.83 -0.56
C ASP A 292 -1.36 19.69 0.10
N SER A 293 -2.18 18.98 -0.67
CA SER A 293 -2.87 17.77 -0.21
C SER A 293 -1.88 16.71 0.27
N VAL A 294 -0.83 16.45 -0.51
CA VAL A 294 0.24 15.51 -0.11
C VAL A 294 0.89 15.96 1.19
N MET A 295 1.25 17.23 1.32
CA MET A 295 1.91 17.74 2.52
C MET A 295 1.01 17.63 3.75
N GLU A 296 -0.28 17.95 3.65
CA GLU A 296 -1.25 17.79 4.74
C GLU A 296 -1.37 16.33 5.19
N ILE A 297 -1.44 15.38 4.24
CA ILE A 297 -1.48 13.96 4.54
C ILE A 297 -0.19 13.52 5.25
N VAL A 298 0.97 13.94 4.73
CA VAL A 298 2.27 13.59 5.31
C VAL A 298 2.41 14.12 6.73
N LEU A 299 2.05 15.38 6.99
CA LEU A 299 2.11 15.97 8.32
C LEU A 299 1.18 15.25 9.30
N ASN A 300 -0.05 14.92 8.87
CA ASN A 300 -1.02 14.21 9.70
C ASN A 300 -0.60 12.77 10.03
N CYS A 301 0.10 12.10 9.13
CA CYS A 301 0.45 10.69 9.28
C CYS A 301 1.81 10.45 9.91
N PHE A 302 2.80 11.32 9.68
CA PHE A 302 4.20 11.08 10.03
C PHE A 302 4.77 12.06 11.05
N TYR A 303 4.13 13.21 11.23
CA TYR A 303 4.64 14.27 12.09
C TYR A 303 3.71 14.54 13.27
N GLN A 304 4.27 15.23 14.26
CA GLN A 304 3.54 15.81 15.40
C GLN A 304 3.82 17.31 15.47
N GLN A 305 2.83 18.08 15.88
CA GLN A 305 2.91 19.53 16.09
C GLN A 305 3.48 19.85 17.46
#